data_3bf7f13401a1f1db3dada56ba476deda
#
_entry.id   3bf7f13401a1f1db3dada56ba476deda
#
_cell.length_a   1.000
_cell.length_b   1.000
_cell.length_c   1.000
_cell.angle_alpha   90.00
_cell.angle_beta   90.00
_cell.angle_gamma   90.00
#
_symmetry.space_group_name_H-M   'P 1'
#
loop_
_entity.id
_entity.type
_entity.pdbx_description
1 polymer ?
#
loop_
_entity_poly.entity_id
_entity_poly.type
_entity_poly.pdbx_seq_one_letter_code
_entity_poly.pdbx_strand_id
1 'polypeptide(L)'
;EEYQQIFKTRLQEDSKAAGRWNTSDGGEYFAVGVQGAVTGRGADLLIIDDPHSEQDVNSPSAFDNAYEWYTSGPRQRLQPGGRIVLVMTRWSTKDLTQRLINAQSNENADQWEVVEFPAVLPNGKPVWPEYWKIEDLNSVKASAGLAKWNAQYMQNPTSEEGALIK
;
A
#
# COMPACT_ATOMS: atom_id res chain seq x y z
N GLU A 1 9.25 26.16 -0.90
CA GLU A 1 8.78 27.56 -1.15
C GLU A 1 7.32 27.60 -1.63
N GLU A 2 6.92 26.77 -2.62
CA GLU A 2 5.53 26.77 -3.14
C GLU A 2 4.50 26.38 -2.09
N TYR A 3 4.77 25.34 -1.28
CA TYR A 3 3.90 24.95 -0.17
C TYR A 3 3.62 26.10 0.79
N GLN A 4 4.63 26.92 1.07
CA GLN A 4 4.54 28.03 2.01
C GLN A 4 3.71 29.21 1.49
N GLN A 5 3.47 29.29 0.20
CA GLN A 5 2.56 30.28 -0.40
C GLN A 5 1.10 29.95 -0.13
N ILE A 6 0.80 28.66 0.03
CA ILE A 6 -0.57 28.16 0.23
C ILE A 6 -0.85 27.92 1.72
N PHE A 7 0.10 27.30 2.44
CA PHE A 7 -0.07 26.87 3.82
C PHE A 7 0.82 27.66 4.78
N LYS A 8 0.28 28.02 5.95
CA LYS A 8 1.02 28.75 7.00
C LYS A 8 1.94 27.85 7.80
N THR A 9 1.64 26.54 7.88
CA THR A 9 2.42 25.53 8.61
C THR A 9 3.87 25.49 8.15
N ARG A 10 4.81 25.41 9.08
CA ARG A 10 6.26 25.35 8.84
C ARG A 10 6.85 24.14 9.54
N LEU A 11 8.00 23.67 9.07
CA LEU A 11 8.81 22.74 9.86
C LEU A 11 9.44 23.48 11.04
N GLN A 12 9.50 22.83 12.20
CA GLN A 12 10.30 23.32 13.32
C GLN A 12 11.78 23.35 12.95
N GLU A 13 12.50 24.39 13.40
CA GLU A 13 13.88 24.62 12.98
C GLU A 13 14.85 23.53 13.46
N ASP A 14 14.57 22.93 14.62
CA ASP A 14 15.35 21.90 15.29
C ASP A 14 14.90 20.46 14.97
N SER A 15 13.88 20.29 14.12
CA SER A 15 13.26 19.00 13.83
C SER A 15 13.11 18.77 12.32
N LYS A 16 14.22 18.47 11.62
CA LYS A 16 14.29 18.34 10.16
C LYS A 16 14.96 17.04 9.68
N ALA A 17 14.92 15.97 10.48
CA ALA A 17 15.46 14.69 10.05
C ALA A 17 14.54 14.06 8.96
N ALA A 18 15.14 13.33 8.01
CA ALA A 18 14.39 12.77 6.87
C ALA A 18 13.24 11.84 7.30
N GLY A 19 13.44 11.03 8.34
CA GLY A 19 12.43 10.09 8.84
C GLY A 19 11.60 10.63 10.01
N ARG A 20 11.87 11.86 10.49
CA ARG A 20 11.13 12.44 11.61
C ARG A 20 11.26 13.96 11.64
N TRP A 21 10.13 14.63 11.68
CA TRP A 21 10.08 16.07 11.83
C TRP A 21 8.75 16.52 12.44
N ASN A 22 8.79 17.70 13.04
CA ASN A 22 7.63 18.32 13.65
C ASN A 22 7.24 19.60 12.88
N THR A 23 5.98 19.99 13.00
CA THR A 23 5.48 21.24 12.44
C THR A 23 5.35 22.30 13.51
N SER A 24 5.30 23.59 13.06
CA SER A 24 5.05 24.75 13.93
C SER A 24 3.72 24.65 14.70
N ASP A 25 2.78 23.88 14.18
CA ASP A 25 1.42 23.75 14.71
C ASP A 25 1.25 22.52 15.60
N GLY A 26 2.36 21.87 15.97
CA GLY A 26 2.38 20.71 16.88
C GLY A 26 2.14 19.35 16.19
N GLY A 27 2.09 19.28 14.86
CA GLY A 27 2.04 18.02 14.13
C GLY A 27 3.40 17.31 14.14
N GLU A 28 3.39 15.99 14.10
CA GLU A 28 4.59 15.14 13.96
C GLU A 28 4.46 14.26 12.72
N TYR A 29 5.53 14.17 11.95
CA TYR A 29 5.74 13.15 10.94
C TYR A 29 6.79 12.15 11.41
N PHE A 30 6.49 10.86 11.23
CA PHE A 30 7.41 9.78 11.54
C PHE A 30 7.32 8.70 10.47
N ALA A 31 8.46 8.35 9.86
CA ALA A 31 8.56 7.30 8.88
C ALA A 31 9.53 6.20 9.36
N VAL A 32 9.17 4.96 9.11
CA VAL A 32 9.93 3.78 9.46
C VAL A 32 9.64 2.68 8.45
N GLY A 33 10.63 1.84 8.16
CA GLY A 33 10.43 0.68 7.30
C GLY A 33 9.52 -0.38 7.93
N VAL A 34 8.95 -1.25 7.11
CA VAL A 34 8.21 -2.43 7.56
C VAL A 34 9.05 -3.23 8.54
N GLN A 35 8.44 -3.73 9.60
CA GLN A 35 9.07 -4.38 10.76
C GLN A 35 9.88 -3.44 11.67
N GLY A 36 10.00 -2.16 11.35
CA GLY A 36 10.58 -1.16 12.24
C GLY A 36 9.72 -0.89 13.47
N ALA A 37 10.36 -0.42 14.55
CA ALA A 37 9.69 -0.15 15.82
C ALA A 37 8.83 1.12 15.74
N VAL A 38 7.53 0.98 15.99
CA VAL A 38 6.54 2.08 16.07
C VAL A 38 6.05 2.31 17.49
N THR A 39 6.71 1.73 18.49
CA THR A 39 6.30 1.80 19.91
C THR A 39 6.40 3.22 20.47
N GLY A 40 5.47 3.56 21.35
CA GLY A 40 5.48 4.84 22.06
C GLY A 40 4.94 6.03 21.26
N ARG A 41 4.36 5.81 20.06
CA ARG A 41 3.80 6.87 19.22
C ARG A 41 2.33 6.58 18.91
N GLY A 42 1.50 7.61 18.93
CA GLY A 42 0.14 7.57 18.39
C GLY A 42 0.13 8.12 16.96
N ALA A 43 -0.88 7.76 16.17
CA ALA A 43 -1.08 8.27 14.82
C ALA A 43 -2.54 8.64 14.59
N ASP A 44 -2.80 9.85 14.11
CA ASP A 44 -4.11 10.26 13.62
C ASP A 44 -4.30 9.85 12.16
N LEU A 45 -3.18 9.73 11.42
CA LEU A 45 -3.12 9.21 10.07
C LEU A 45 -1.95 8.21 9.98
N LEU A 46 -2.28 6.95 9.67
CA LEU A 46 -1.32 5.90 9.37
C LEU A 46 -1.27 5.71 7.85
N ILE A 47 -0.12 5.94 7.24
CA ILE A 47 0.11 5.64 5.82
C ILE A 47 1.03 4.43 5.75
N ILE A 48 0.62 3.41 5.02
CA ILE A 48 1.42 2.22 4.72
C ILE A 48 1.64 2.23 3.21
N ASP A 49 2.91 2.35 2.82
CA ASP A 49 3.31 2.49 1.43
C ASP A 49 4.19 1.31 1.03
N ASP A 50 3.75 0.55 0.04
CA ASP A 50 4.39 -0.64 -0.51
C ASP A 50 4.98 -1.58 0.58
N PRO A 51 4.13 -2.17 1.46
CA PRO A 51 4.61 -3.02 2.56
C PRO A 51 5.23 -4.35 2.09
N HIS A 52 5.10 -4.68 0.82
CA HIS A 52 5.65 -5.88 0.19
C HIS A 52 6.63 -5.54 -0.91
N SER A 53 7.60 -6.42 -1.11
CA SER A 53 8.58 -6.38 -2.18
C SER A 53 8.42 -7.55 -3.15
N GLU A 54 9.08 -7.48 -4.30
CA GLU A 54 9.12 -8.61 -5.25
C GLU A 54 9.70 -9.90 -4.63
N GLN A 55 10.59 -9.77 -3.65
CA GLN A 55 11.20 -10.92 -2.96
C GLN A 55 10.20 -11.65 -2.08
N ASP A 56 9.18 -10.97 -1.56
CA ASP A 56 8.18 -11.56 -0.66
C ASP A 56 7.33 -12.63 -1.34
N VAL A 57 7.14 -12.53 -2.66
CA VAL A 57 6.41 -13.53 -3.45
C VAL A 57 7.04 -14.93 -3.34
N ASN A 58 8.36 -14.96 -3.17
CA ASN A 58 9.12 -16.22 -3.07
C ASN A 58 9.31 -16.70 -1.62
N SER A 59 8.79 -15.95 -0.65
CA SER A 59 8.91 -16.27 0.79
C SER A 59 7.56 -16.68 1.37
N PRO A 60 7.37 -17.96 1.76
CA PRO A 60 6.09 -18.44 2.28
C PRO A 60 5.56 -17.67 3.50
N SER A 61 6.47 -17.10 4.31
CA SER A 61 6.15 -16.40 5.54
C SER A 61 6.09 -14.87 5.42
N ALA A 62 6.52 -14.29 4.30
CA ALA A 62 6.63 -12.83 4.18
C ALA A 62 5.28 -12.12 4.31
N PHE A 63 4.25 -12.65 3.67
CA PHE A 63 2.89 -12.10 3.75
C PHE A 63 2.29 -12.28 5.16
N ASP A 64 2.60 -13.39 5.84
CA ASP A 64 2.19 -13.62 7.21
C ASP A 64 2.86 -12.62 8.16
N ASN A 65 4.16 -12.42 8.02
CA ASN A 65 4.94 -11.48 8.81
C ASN A 65 4.47 -10.04 8.62
N ALA A 66 4.11 -9.63 7.41
CA ALA A 66 3.58 -8.29 7.15
C ALA A 66 2.21 -8.07 7.82
N TYR A 67 1.33 -9.06 7.79
CA TYR A 67 0.03 -8.98 8.48
C TYR A 67 0.19 -8.97 10.00
N GLU A 68 1.07 -9.81 10.54
CA GLU A 68 1.38 -9.83 11.97
C GLU A 68 1.98 -8.48 12.43
N TRP A 69 2.94 -7.95 11.68
CA TRP A 69 3.50 -6.62 11.94
C TRP A 69 2.41 -5.54 11.93
N TYR A 70 1.53 -5.54 10.94
CA TYR A 70 0.44 -4.57 10.86
C TYR A 70 -0.45 -4.64 12.09
N THR A 71 -0.92 -5.83 12.44
CA THR A 71 -1.90 -6.03 13.51
C THR A 71 -1.32 -5.81 14.90
N SER A 72 -0.07 -6.22 15.14
CA SER A 72 0.60 -6.11 16.45
C SER A 72 1.25 -4.74 16.69
N GLY A 73 1.61 -4.01 15.65
CA GLY A 73 2.34 -2.75 15.71
C GLY A 73 1.54 -1.53 15.25
N PRO A 74 1.60 -1.18 13.95
CA PRO A 74 1.04 0.08 13.42
C PRO A 74 -0.45 0.27 13.72
N ARG A 75 -1.28 -0.77 13.53
CA ARG A 75 -2.71 -0.69 13.79
C ARG A 75 -3.03 -0.30 15.24
N GLN A 76 -2.23 -0.78 16.19
CA GLN A 76 -2.39 -0.48 17.61
C GLN A 76 -1.97 0.95 17.99
N ARG A 77 -1.38 1.68 17.06
CA ARG A 77 -0.96 3.08 17.26
C ARG A 77 -2.01 4.08 16.81
N LEU A 78 -3.02 3.63 16.08
CA LEU A 78 -4.08 4.52 15.59
C LEU A 78 -4.87 5.09 16.76
N GLN A 79 -4.97 6.42 16.80
CA GLN A 79 -5.76 7.13 17.80
C GLN A 79 -7.25 6.99 17.51
N PRO A 80 -8.13 7.17 18.50
CA PRO A 80 -9.58 7.19 18.27
C PRO A 80 -9.97 8.22 17.20
N GLY A 81 -10.66 7.76 16.15
CA GLY A 81 -11.03 8.58 14.99
C GLY A 81 -9.92 8.74 13.94
N GLY A 82 -8.75 8.16 14.17
CA GLY A 82 -7.66 8.14 13.21
C GLY A 82 -8.01 7.31 11.96
N ARG A 83 -7.24 7.51 10.89
CA ARG A 83 -7.48 6.90 9.59
C ARG A 83 -6.26 6.14 9.10
N ILE A 84 -6.50 5.15 8.25
CA ILE A 84 -5.44 4.36 7.62
C ILE A 84 -5.56 4.51 6.10
N VAL A 85 -4.44 4.73 5.45
CA VAL A 85 -4.28 4.69 3.99
C VAL A 85 -3.25 3.61 3.68
N LEU A 86 -3.65 2.60 2.93
CA LEU A 86 -2.74 1.58 2.41
C LEU A 86 -2.62 1.78 0.90
N VAL A 87 -1.40 2.05 0.45
CA VAL A 87 -1.04 2.15 -0.96
C VAL A 87 -0.09 1.02 -1.28
N MET A 88 -0.41 0.18 -2.26
CA MET A 88 0.50 -0.88 -2.67
C MET A 88 0.14 -1.47 -4.03
N THR A 89 1.12 -2.03 -4.68
CA THR A 89 0.94 -2.97 -5.78
C THR A 89 0.44 -4.32 -5.24
N ARG A 90 -0.48 -4.97 -5.92
CA ARG A 90 -0.92 -6.32 -5.56
C ARG A 90 0.14 -7.35 -5.96
N TRP A 91 0.37 -8.32 -5.10
CA TRP A 91 1.38 -9.35 -5.30
C TRP A 91 0.81 -10.77 -5.28
N SER A 92 -0.16 -11.01 -4.41
CA SER A 92 -0.69 -12.34 -4.14
C SER A 92 -2.11 -12.26 -3.58
N THR A 93 -2.83 -13.38 -3.66
CA THR A 93 -4.08 -13.57 -2.90
C THR A 93 -3.85 -13.69 -1.39
N LYS A 94 -2.60 -13.62 -0.93
CA LYS A 94 -2.20 -13.66 0.48
C LYS A 94 -1.56 -12.36 0.96
N ASP A 95 -1.44 -11.34 0.09
CA ASP A 95 -0.85 -10.06 0.44
C ASP A 95 -1.66 -9.31 1.51
N LEU A 96 -1.08 -8.25 2.07
CA LEU A 96 -1.71 -7.49 3.16
C LEU A 96 -3.10 -6.98 2.75
N THR A 97 -3.24 -6.43 1.53
CA THR A 97 -4.53 -5.95 1.03
C THR A 97 -5.61 -7.04 1.07
N GLN A 98 -5.31 -8.25 0.55
CA GLN A 98 -6.31 -9.31 0.55
C GLN A 98 -6.70 -9.75 1.94
N ARG A 99 -5.75 -9.79 2.85
CA ARG A 99 -6.04 -10.16 4.25
C ARG A 99 -6.94 -9.16 4.95
N LEU A 100 -6.70 -7.87 4.70
CA LEU A 100 -7.53 -6.79 5.25
C LEU A 100 -8.95 -6.81 4.66
N ILE A 101 -9.07 -7.00 3.35
CA ILE A 101 -10.37 -7.16 2.68
C ILE A 101 -11.12 -8.38 3.24
N ASN A 102 -10.44 -9.50 3.45
CA ASN A 102 -11.07 -10.69 4.01
C ASN A 102 -11.50 -10.47 5.48
N ALA A 103 -10.70 -9.75 6.26
CA ALA A 103 -11.00 -9.47 7.67
C ALA A 103 -12.26 -8.62 7.85
N GLN A 104 -12.62 -7.76 6.89
CA GLN A 104 -13.82 -6.91 6.98
C GLN A 104 -15.15 -7.69 6.86
N SER A 105 -15.11 -8.98 6.60
CA SER A 105 -16.29 -9.85 6.77
C SER A 105 -16.77 -9.89 8.22
N ASN A 106 -15.91 -9.57 9.19
CA ASN A 106 -16.28 -9.27 10.55
C ASN A 106 -16.64 -7.79 10.67
N GLU A 107 -17.89 -7.46 11.00
CA GLU A 107 -18.39 -6.09 11.11
C GLU A 107 -17.65 -5.23 12.15
N ASN A 108 -16.97 -5.85 13.12
CA ASN A 108 -16.16 -5.15 14.12
C ASN A 108 -14.71 -4.92 13.67
N ALA A 109 -14.31 -5.46 12.53
CA ALA A 109 -13.00 -5.17 11.93
C ALA A 109 -12.99 -3.81 11.20
N ASP A 110 -11.80 -3.32 10.89
CA ASP A 110 -11.67 -2.13 10.05
C ASP A 110 -12.38 -2.35 8.72
N GLN A 111 -13.19 -1.38 8.31
CA GLN A 111 -13.89 -1.39 7.04
C GLN A 111 -13.12 -0.54 6.03
N TRP A 112 -12.85 -1.11 4.86
CA TRP A 112 -11.98 -0.52 3.84
C TRP A 112 -12.78 -0.07 2.61
N GLU A 113 -12.53 1.14 2.16
CA GLU A 113 -12.87 1.58 0.82
C GLU A 113 -11.69 1.20 -0.10
N VAL A 114 -11.98 0.39 -1.11
CA VAL A 114 -10.96 -0.09 -2.05
C VAL A 114 -11.03 0.70 -3.34
N VAL A 115 -9.91 1.32 -3.72
CA VAL A 115 -9.74 2.04 -4.97
C VAL A 115 -8.69 1.32 -5.81
N GLU A 116 -9.06 0.86 -7.00
CA GLU A 116 -8.20 0.08 -7.88
C GLU A 116 -7.93 0.83 -9.19
N PHE A 117 -6.67 0.79 -9.63
CA PHE A 117 -6.21 1.35 -10.89
C PHE A 117 -5.60 0.25 -11.76
N PRO A 118 -6.39 -0.60 -12.42
CA PRO A 118 -5.86 -1.60 -13.33
C PRO A 118 -5.25 -0.92 -14.56
N ALA A 119 -4.10 -1.41 -15.04
CA ALA A 119 -3.40 -0.82 -16.18
C ALA A 119 -4.26 -0.73 -17.45
N VAL A 120 -5.17 -1.69 -17.62
CA VAL A 120 -6.14 -1.72 -18.71
C VAL A 120 -7.55 -1.79 -18.13
N LEU A 121 -8.36 -0.81 -18.48
CA LEU A 121 -9.76 -0.69 -18.08
C LEU A 121 -10.65 -1.74 -18.78
N PRO A 122 -11.86 -2.02 -18.28
CA PRO A 122 -12.80 -2.97 -18.93
C PRO A 122 -13.14 -2.64 -20.38
N ASN A 123 -13.02 -1.37 -20.79
CA ASN A 123 -13.23 -0.93 -22.17
C ASN A 123 -11.99 -1.14 -23.08
N GLY A 124 -10.94 -1.79 -22.58
CA GLY A 124 -9.71 -2.08 -23.31
C GLY A 124 -8.73 -0.92 -23.44
N LYS A 125 -9.00 0.23 -22.81
CA LYS A 125 -8.11 1.39 -22.85
C LYS A 125 -7.16 1.39 -21.64
N PRO A 126 -5.94 1.92 -21.78
CA PRO A 126 -5.06 2.18 -20.63
C PRO A 126 -5.77 3.08 -19.60
N VAL A 127 -5.49 2.86 -18.31
CA VAL A 127 -6.00 3.73 -17.24
C VAL A 127 -5.39 5.14 -17.32
N TRP A 128 -4.20 5.25 -17.86
CA TRP A 128 -3.50 6.52 -18.09
C TRP A 128 -3.00 6.63 -19.54
N PRO A 129 -3.89 6.96 -20.50
CA PRO A 129 -3.60 6.92 -21.93
C PRO A 129 -2.60 7.99 -22.40
N GLU A 130 -2.42 9.08 -21.62
CA GLU A 130 -1.42 10.11 -21.88
C GLU A 130 0.00 9.62 -21.67
N TYR A 131 0.18 8.61 -20.84
CA TYR A 131 1.49 8.05 -20.48
C TYR A 131 1.72 6.67 -21.10
N TRP A 132 0.72 5.78 -21.05
CA TRP A 132 0.82 4.41 -21.55
C TRP A 132 0.01 4.20 -22.83
N LYS A 133 0.65 3.66 -23.85
CA LYS A 133 -0.05 3.13 -25.04
C LYS A 133 -0.39 1.66 -24.82
N ILE A 134 -1.44 1.20 -25.46
CA ILE A 134 -1.88 -0.21 -25.32
C ILE A 134 -0.82 -1.19 -25.84
N GLU A 135 -0.06 -0.79 -26.89
CA GLU A 135 1.02 -1.58 -27.44
C GLU A 135 2.16 -1.78 -26.43
N ASP A 136 2.51 -0.74 -25.67
CA ASP A 136 3.53 -0.80 -24.62
C ASP A 136 3.09 -1.75 -23.50
N LEU A 137 1.83 -1.64 -23.06
CA LEU A 137 1.24 -2.53 -22.05
C LEU A 137 1.19 -3.98 -22.51
N ASN A 138 0.91 -4.23 -23.79
CA ASN A 138 0.94 -5.58 -24.37
C ASN A 138 2.37 -6.16 -24.37
N SER A 139 3.36 -5.34 -24.64
CA SER A 139 4.78 -5.76 -24.57
C SER A 139 5.17 -6.12 -23.13
N VAL A 140 4.78 -5.29 -22.16
CA VAL A 140 4.99 -5.58 -20.73
C VAL A 140 4.30 -6.87 -20.31
N LYS A 141 3.05 -7.07 -20.73
CA LYS A 141 2.29 -8.30 -20.44
C LYS A 141 2.99 -9.55 -20.98
N ALA A 142 3.52 -9.46 -22.19
CA ALA A 142 4.24 -10.57 -22.81
C ALA A 142 5.53 -10.93 -22.05
N SER A 143 6.24 -9.94 -21.52
CA SER A 143 7.49 -10.15 -20.79
C SER A 143 7.29 -10.53 -19.32
N ALA A 144 6.28 -10.00 -18.65
CA ALA A 144 6.03 -10.24 -17.22
C ALA A 144 5.44 -11.65 -16.95
N GLY A 145 4.74 -12.20 -17.92
CA GLY A 145 3.94 -13.41 -17.75
C GLY A 145 2.59 -13.16 -17.09
N LEU A 146 1.66 -14.10 -17.27
CA LEU A 146 0.26 -13.89 -16.93
C LEU A 146 0.01 -13.66 -15.43
N ALA A 147 0.67 -14.39 -14.55
CA ALA A 147 0.47 -14.27 -13.11
C ALA A 147 0.93 -12.89 -12.59
N LYS A 148 2.12 -12.43 -12.96
CA LYS A 148 2.62 -11.09 -12.59
C LYS A 148 1.77 -9.99 -13.22
N TRP A 149 1.38 -10.14 -14.48
CA TRP A 149 0.49 -9.21 -15.13
C TRP A 149 -0.84 -9.05 -14.38
N ASN A 150 -1.50 -10.15 -14.06
CA ASN A 150 -2.77 -10.11 -13.35
C ASN A 150 -2.63 -9.45 -11.97
N ALA A 151 -1.61 -9.81 -11.22
CA ALA A 151 -1.40 -9.26 -9.88
C ALA A 151 -1.03 -7.77 -9.93
N GLN A 152 0.09 -7.43 -10.56
CA GLN A 152 0.71 -6.12 -10.44
C GLN A 152 0.09 -5.06 -11.34
N TYR A 153 -0.32 -5.45 -12.54
CA TYR A 153 -0.88 -4.50 -13.52
C TYR A 153 -2.40 -4.48 -13.53
N MET A 154 -3.04 -5.63 -13.33
CA MET A 154 -4.51 -5.68 -13.31
C MET A 154 -5.10 -5.62 -11.89
N GLN A 155 -4.27 -5.55 -10.86
CA GLN A 155 -4.66 -5.52 -9.44
C GLN A 155 -5.49 -6.74 -9.01
N ASN A 156 -5.44 -7.82 -9.77
CA ASN A 156 -6.22 -9.04 -9.57
C ASN A 156 -5.31 -10.29 -9.51
N PRO A 157 -4.61 -10.52 -8.38
CA PRO A 157 -3.77 -11.70 -8.22
C PRO A 157 -4.61 -12.97 -8.29
N THR A 158 -4.12 -13.96 -9.02
CA THR A 158 -4.72 -15.29 -9.14
C THR A 158 -3.92 -16.30 -8.31
N SER A 159 -4.59 -17.32 -7.73
CA SER A 159 -3.90 -18.41 -7.07
C SER A 159 -3.16 -19.27 -8.11
N GLU A 160 -1.94 -19.71 -7.79
CA GLU A 160 -1.18 -20.62 -8.65
C GLU A 160 -1.90 -21.96 -8.87
N GLU A 161 -2.73 -22.39 -7.94
CA GLU A 161 -3.54 -23.61 -8.01
C GLU A 161 -4.59 -23.57 -9.12
N GLY A 162 -5.05 -22.40 -9.55
CA GLY A 162 -6.00 -22.26 -10.65
C GLY A 162 -5.39 -22.34 -12.06
N ALA A 163 -4.07 -22.32 -12.19
CA ALA A 163 -3.38 -22.35 -13.48
C ALA A 163 -3.14 -23.77 -14.03
N LEU A 164 -3.43 -24.81 -13.26
CA LEU A 164 -3.13 -26.21 -13.59
C LEU A 164 -4.32 -26.99 -14.18
N ILE A 165 -5.48 -26.35 -14.36
CA ILE A 165 -6.62 -27.01 -15.03
C ILE A 165 -6.77 -26.45 -16.43
N LYS A 166 -6.18 -27.13 -17.38
CA LYS A 166 -6.54 -27.14 -18.79
C LYS A 166 -7.16 -28.46 -19.15
#